data_d22a24e40b3c02e782472424309aade2
#
_entry.id   d22a24e40b3c02e782472424309aade2
#
_cell.length_a   1.000
_cell.length_b   1.000
_cell.length_c   1.000
_cell.angle_alpha   90.00
_cell.angle_beta   90.00
_cell.angle_gamma   90.00
#
_symmetry.space_group_name_H-M   'P 1'
#
loop_
_entity.id
_entity.type
_entity.pdbx_description
1 polymer ?
#
loop_
_entity_poly.entity_id
_entity_poly.type
_entity_poly.pdbx_seq_one_letter_code
_entity_poly.pdbx_strand_id
1 'polypeptide(L)'
;MLNIAIIGCGQIGSRHLQALSLIKEGAIIYLVDNSSESIDISKERFEQVVNKEKRENFKIKVRRINEIESDIDVAIIATSSLNRAMLTKELIEHNNIKYIIFEKFLFQNRSDYSEIQSLLKEKSIKAWTNEWMCSTKAFQKIIKWVLDDSGIEIVVSGTFGLGCNAVHFIDILDFISNREVRFTNIKSNLDSNVVKSKRSGFYEVNGEIAIEN
;
A
#
# COMPACT_ATOMS: atom_id res chain seq x y z
N MET A 1 -16.98 2.36 -17.19
CA MET A 1 -15.83 3.24 -16.81
C MET A 1 -15.72 3.14 -15.30
N LEU A 2 -14.51 2.89 -14.79
CA LEU A 2 -14.26 2.74 -13.34
C LEU A 2 -14.11 4.12 -12.70
N ASN A 3 -14.56 4.26 -11.46
CA ASN A 3 -14.28 5.41 -10.61
C ASN A 3 -13.18 5.03 -9.60
N ILE A 4 -12.01 5.63 -9.73
CA ILE A 4 -10.83 5.30 -8.92
C ILE A 4 -10.37 6.54 -8.17
N ALA A 5 -10.15 6.44 -6.87
CA ALA A 5 -9.60 7.52 -6.06
C ALA A 5 -8.17 7.18 -5.62
N ILE A 6 -7.24 8.12 -5.77
CA ILE A 6 -5.89 8.04 -5.20
C ILE A 6 -5.75 9.10 -4.12
N ILE A 7 -5.61 8.64 -2.89
CA ILE A 7 -5.44 9.48 -1.71
C ILE A 7 -3.96 9.52 -1.35
N GLY A 8 -3.34 10.68 -1.60
CA GLY A 8 -1.89 10.87 -1.54
C GLY A 8 -1.22 10.69 -2.90
N CYS A 9 -0.82 11.79 -3.52
CA CYS A 9 -0.19 11.85 -4.85
C CYS A 9 1.35 11.94 -4.77
N GLY A 10 1.95 11.59 -3.64
CA GLY A 10 3.40 11.57 -3.48
C GLY A 10 4.09 10.51 -4.34
N GLN A 11 5.32 10.13 -3.96
CA GLN A 11 6.15 9.22 -4.75
C GLN A 11 5.42 7.89 -5.07
N ILE A 12 4.73 7.28 -4.11
CA ILE A 12 4.04 6.00 -4.31
C ILE A 12 2.70 6.21 -5.03
N GLY A 13 1.89 7.19 -4.62
CA GLY A 13 0.62 7.47 -5.28
C GLY A 13 0.78 7.78 -6.77
N SER A 14 1.84 8.51 -7.16
CA SER A 14 2.12 8.76 -8.57
C SER A 14 2.50 7.48 -9.35
N ARG A 15 3.11 6.47 -8.68
CA ARG A 15 3.38 5.17 -9.30
C ARG A 15 2.10 4.35 -9.48
N HIS A 16 1.18 4.42 -8.53
CA HIS A 16 -0.15 3.85 -8.72
C HIS A 16 -0.87 4.48 -9.91
N LEU A 17 -0.83 5.82 -10.02
CA LEU A 17 -1.43 6.50 -11.16
C LEU A 17 -0.82 6.04 -12.49
N GLN A 18 0.51 5.89 -12.56
CA GLN A 18 1.18 5.34 -13.74
C GLN A 18 0.69 3.91 -14.06
N ALA A 19 0.56 3.06 -13.04
CA ALA A 19 0.09 1.69 -13.24
C ALA A 19 -1.34 1.62 -13.78
N LEU A 20 -2.21 2.56 -13.42
CA LEU A 20 -3.57 2.64 -13.94
C LEU A 20 -3.63 2.88 -15.45
N SER A 21 -2.56 3.41 -16.08
CA SER A 21 -2.48 3.52 -17.54
C SER A 21 -2.56 2.17 -18.28
N LEU A 22 -2.31 1.07 -17.57
CA LEU A 22 -2.29 -0.29 -18.12
C LEU A 22 -3.65 -1.00 -18.04
N ILE A 23 -4.63 -0.47 -17.32
CA ILE A 23 -5.95 -1.08 -17.26
C ILE A 23 -6.62 -1.03 -18.64
N LYS A 24 -7.45 -2.01 -18.91
CA LYS A 24 -8.14 -2.12 -20.22
C LYS A 24 -9.35 -1.20 -20.30
N GLU A 25 -10.03 -1.06 -19.18
CA GLU A 25 -11.22 -0.25 -19.03
C GLU A 25 -10.85 1.23 -18.88
N GLY A 26 -11.69 2.11 -19.36
CA GLY A 26 -11.54 3.54 -19.10
C GLY A 26 -11.86 3.87 -17.64
N ALA A 27 -11.25 4.93 -17.11
CA ALA A 27 -11.44 5.35 -15.73
C ALA A 27 -11.61 6.87 -15.56
N ILE A 28 -12.43 7.23 -14.59
CA ILE A 28 -12.39 8.55 -13.95
C ILE A 28 -11.51 8.41 -12.71
N ILE A 29 -10.41 9.15 -12.67
CA ILE A 29 -9.42 9.06 -11.59
C ILE A 29 -9.46 10.36 -10.79
N TYR A 30 -9.81 10.24 -9.51
CA TYR A 30 -9.80 11.35 -8.56
C TYR A 30 -8.46 11.38 -7.83
N LEU A 31 -7.74 12.48 -7.97
CA LEU A 31 -6.49 12.73 -7.24
C LEU A 31 -6.79 13.61 -6.03
N VAL A 32 -6.43 13.14 -4.86
CA VAL A 32 -6.59 13.82 -3.58
C VAL A 32 -5.22 13.98 -2.92
N ASP A 33 -4.75 15.21 -2.82
CA ASP A 33 -3.52 15.57 -2.09
C ASP A 33 -3.58 17.04 -1.68
N ASN A 34 -2.89 17.39 -0.60
CA ASN A 34 -2.76 18.77 -0.14
C ASN A 34 -1.66 19.55 -0.90
N SER A 35 -0.77 18.85 -1.61
CA SER A 35 0.31 19.42 -2.41
C SER A 35 -0.06 19.45 -3.89
N SER A 36 -0.28 20.65 -4.43
CA SER A 36 -0.50 20.85 -5.87
C SER A 36 0.70 20.37 -6.68
N GLU A 37 1.93 20.57 -6.20
CA GLU A 37 3.15 20.07 -6.84
C GLU A 37 3.15 18.54 -6.96
N SER A 38 2.77 17.81 -5.90
CA SER A 38 2.65 16.36 -5.95
C SER A 38 1.63 15.88 -6.97
N ILE A 39 0.50 16.59 -7.07
CA ILE A 39 -0.55 16.32 -8.06
C ILE A 39 -0.02 16.52 -9.48
N ASP A 40 0.66 17.62 -9.74
CA ASP A 40 1.16 17.95 -11.07
C ASP A 40 2.27 16.98 -11.52
N ILE A 41 3.22 16.65 -10.63
CA ILE A 41 4.21 15.61 -10.88
C ILE A 41 3.53 14.26 -11.17
N SER A 42 2.47 13.93 -10.46
CA SER A 42 1.74 12.68 -10.70
C SER A 42 1.10 12.65 -12.09
N LYS A 43 0.48 13.74 -12.52
CA LYS A 43 -0.10 13.86 -13.86
C LYS A 43 0.99 13.77 -14.95
N GLU A 44 2.10 14.49 -14.78
CA GLU A 44 3.22 14.43 -15.73
C GLU A 44 3.75 13.01 -15.88
N ARG A 45 3.95 12.29 -14.78
CA ARG A 45 4.38 10.89 -14.80
C ARG A 45 3.39 9.97 -15.50
N PHE A 46 2.10 10.21 -15.34
CA PHE A 46 1.07 9.46 -16.03
C PHE A 46 1.11 9.70 -17.53
N GLU A 47 1.23 10.98 -17.97
CA GLU A 47 1.33 11.33 -19.39
C GLU A 47 2.58 10.74 -20.08
N GLN A 48 3.66 10.51 -19.33
CA GLN A 48 4.88 9.88 -19.85
C GLN A 48 4.72 8.40 -20.22
N VAL A 49 3.73 7.70 -19.61
CA VAL A 49 3.59 6.24 -19.76
C VAL A 49 2.28 5.83 -20.41
N VAL A 50 1.25 6.67 -20.39
CA VAL A 50 -0.04 6.33 -20.97
C VAL A 50 0.07 6.22 -22.48
N ASN A 51 -0.51 5.15 -23.04
CA ASN A 51 -0.59 5.02 -24.51
C ASN A 51 -1.48 6.14 -25.06
N LYS A 52 -0.99 6.87 -26.05
CA LYS A 52 -1.68 8.01 -26.67
C LYS A 52 -3.07 7.65 -27.22
N GLU A 53 -3.21 6.47 -27.80
CA GLU A 53 -4.49 5.97 -28.33
C GLU A 53 -5.53 5.68 -27.25
N LYS A 54 -5.08 5.41 -26.00
CA LYS A 54 -5.93 5.12 -24.86
C LYS A 54 -6.10 6.30 -23.91
N ARG A 55 -5.38 7.40 -24.13
CA ARG A 55 -5.34 8.55 -23.22
C ARG A 55 -6.74 9.12 -22.95
N GLU A 56 -7.58 9.18 -23.97
CA GLU A 56 -8.95 9.70 -23.89
C GLU A 56 -9.87 8.84 -23.02
N ASN A 57 -9.53 7.58 -22.77
CA ASN A 57 -10.26 6.69 -21.87
C ASN A 57 -10.09 7.06 -20.39
N PHE A 58 -9.16 7.97 -20.09
CA PHE A 58 -8.85 8.39 -18.71
C PHE A 58 -9.21 9.85 -18.47
N LYS A 59 -10.05 10.10 -17.48
CA LYS A 59 -10.40 11.45 -17.03
C LYS A 59 -9.81 11.66 -15.63
N ILE A 60 -8.81 12.53 -15.51
CA ILE A 60 -8.18 12.86 -14.23
C ILE A 60 -8.82 14.10 -13.67
N LYS A 61 -9.35 14.01 -12.45
CA LYS A 61 -9.98 15.09 -11.69
C LYS A 61 -9.25 15.30 -10.37
N VAL A 62 -8.98 16.53 -10.00
CA VAL A 62 -8.45 16.89 -8.67
C VAL A 62 -9.64 17.23 -7.79
N ARG A 63 -9.72 16.62 -6.60
CA ARG A 63 -10.84 16.80 -5.66
C ARG A 63 -10.34 16.72 -4.22
N ARG A 64 -11.11 17.26 -3.30
CA ARG A 64 -11.05 16.88 -1.89
C ARG A 64 -11.88 15.62 -1.68
N ILE A 65 -11.71 14.94 -0.56
CA ILE A 65 -12.43 13.69 -0.25
C ILE A 65 -13.95 13.89 -0.34
N ASN A 66 -14.45 14.95 0.27
CA ASN A 66 -15.88 15.30 0.29
C ASN A 66 -16.42 15.91 -1.01
N GLU A 67 -15.59 16.14 -2.01
CA GLU A 67 -15.97 16.67 -3.33
C GLU A 67 -16.03 15.57 -4.41
N ILE A 68 -15.82 14.31 -4.06
CA ILE A 68 -15.94 13.19 -4.99
C ILE A 68 -17.44 12.91 -5.20
N GLU A 69 -17.90 13.10 -6.42
CA GLU A 69 -19.33 13.12 -6.77
C GLU A 69 -19.91 11.74 -7.13
N SER A 70 -19.09 10.71 -7.14
CA SER A 70 -19.47 9.37 -7.61
C SER A 70 -19.08 8.30 -6.62
N ASP A 71 -19.81 7.18 -6.63
CA ASP A 71 -19.36 5.96 -5.97
C ASP A 71 -17.98 5.57 -6.46
N ILE A 72 -17.13 5.13 -5.52
CA ILE A 72 -15.75 4.76 -5.79
C ILE A 72 -15.65 3.23 -5.94
N ASP A 73 -15.26 2.78 -7.14
CA ASP A 73 -14.99 1.35 -7.34
C ASP A 73 -13.73 0.91 -6.60
N VAL A 74 -12.64 1.68 -6.69
CA VAL A 74 -11.38 1.39 -6.01
C VAL A 74 -10.78 2.66 -5.42
N ALA A 75 -10.50 2.66 -4.14
CA ALA A 75 -9.69 3.69 -3.49
C ALA A 75 -8.28 3.15 -3.21
N ILE A 76 -7.26 3.91 -3.57
CA ILE A 76 -5.85 3.61 -3.29
C ILE A 76 -5.35 4.62 -2.27
N ILE A 77 -5.03 4.18 -1.06
CA ILE A 77 -4.58 5.06 0.02
C ILE A 77 -3.06 4.99 0.14
N ALA A 78 -2.39 5.93 -0.53
CA ALA A 78 -0.94 6.01 -0.67
C ALA A 78 -0.29 7.11 0.18
N THR A 79 -0.99 7.61 1.19
CA THR A 79 -0.46 8.57 2.17
C THR A 79 0.58 7.93 3.09
N SER A 80 1.28 8.74 3.89
CA SER A 80 2.05 8.22 5.02
C SER A 80 1.12 7.56 6.05
N SER A 81 1.65 6.64 6.85
CA SER A 81 0.87 5.94 7.89
C SER A 81 0.39 6.87 9.02
N LEU A 82 0.98 8.06 9.17
CA LEU A 82 0.70 8.98 10.29
C LEU A 82 -0.78 9.38 10.38
N ASN A 83 -1.37 9.80 9.26
CA ASN A 83 -2.76 10.27 9.22
C ASN A 83 -3.67 9.33 8.43
N ARG A 84 -3.19 8.15 8.07
CA ARG A 84 -3.91 7.27 7.16
C ARG A 84 -5.24 6.78 7.72
N ALA A 85 -5.29 6.43 9.00
CA ALA A 85 -6.54 5.98 9.63
C ALA A 85 -7.60 7.08 9.60
N MET A 86 -7.24 8.32 9.94
CA MET A 86 -8.15 9.48 9.90
C MET A 86 -8.69 9.72 8.49
N LEU A 87 -7.79 9.77 7.49
CA LEU A 87 -8.18 9.97 6.08
C LEU A 87 -9.02 8.80 5.53
N THR A 88 -8.78 7.58 6.01
CA THR A 88 -9.60 6.42 5.64
C THR A 88 -11.02 6.54 6.17
N LYS A 89 -11.18 6.97 7.44
CA LYS A 89 -12.49 7.21 8.05
C LYS A 89 -13.25 8.28 7.27
N GLU A 90 -12.62 9.43 7.05
CA GLU A 90 -13.20 10.54 6.27
C GLU A 90 -13.65 10.09 4.88
N LEU A 91 -12.81 9.31 4.20
CA LEU A 91 -13.14 8.80 2.86
C LEU A 91 -14.37 7.87 2.88
N ILE A 92 -14.46 6.98 3.87
CA ILE A 92 -15.57 6.04 4.02
C ILE A 92 -16.87 6.74 4.47
N GLU A 93 -16.76 7.78 5.28
CA GLU A 93 -17.90 8.58 5.74
C GLU A 93 -18.58 9.36 4.60
N HIS A 94 -17.80 9.86 3.66
CA HIS A 94 -18.30 10.71 2.59
C HIS A 94 -18.59 9.98 1.28
N ASN A 95 -18.13 8.73 1.12
CA ASN A 95 -18.21 8.05 -0.17
C ASN A 95 -18.63 6.58 -0.03
N ASN A 96 -19.39 6.08 -1.00
CA ASN A 96 -19.62 4.66 -1.19
C ASN A 96 -18.39 4.04 -1.88
N ILE A 97 -17.76 3.06 -1.26
CA ILE A 97 -16.52 2.46 -1.74
C ILE A 97 -16.68 0.95 -1.81
N LYS A 98 -16.30 0.33 -2.92
CA LYS A 98 -16.33 -1.13 -3.04
C LYS A 98 -15.03 -1.77 -2.55
N TYR A 99 -13.90 -1.21 -2.97
CA TYR A 99 -12.58 -1.78 -2.73
C TYR A 99 -11.59 -0.73 -2.25
N ILE A 100 -10.74 -1.09 -1.28
CA ILE A 100 -9.63 -0.24 -0.83
C ILE A 100 -8.31 -1.00 -0.95
N ILE A 101 -7.30 -0.35 -1.51
CA ILE A 101 -5.90 -0.78 -1.49
C ILE A 101 -5.12 0.17 -0.61
N PHE A 102 -4.55 -0.35 0.45
CA PHE A 102 -3.69 0.39 1.36
C PHE A 102 -2.23 0.20 1.01
N GLU A 103 -1.44 1.26 1.10
CA GLU A 103 0.01 1.15 1.14
C GLU A 103 0.50 0.64 2.50
N LYS A 104 1.63 -0.06 2.46
CA LYS A 104 2.31 -0.58 3.66
C LYS A 104 3.04 0.56 4.39
N PHE A 105 3.34 0.44 5.67
CA PHE A 105 2.54 -0.31 6.61
C PHE A 105 1.31 0.49 7.00
N LEU A 106 0.27 -0.19 7.40
CA LEU A 106 -1.08 0.39 7.45
C LEU A 106 -1.19 1.59 8.39
N PHE A 107 -1.01 1.38 9.69
CA PHE A 107 -1.26 2.38 10.72
C PHE A 107 -0.16 2.36 11.78
N GLN A 108 0.00 3.47 12.50
CA GLN A 108 0.98 3.58 13.58
C GLN A 108 0.45 3.11 14.93
N ASN A 109 -0.85 3.24 15.17
CA ASN A 109 -1.47 2.87 16.43
C ASN A 109 -2.22 1.55 16.30
N ARG A 110 -2.13 0.71 17.32
CA ARG A 110 -2.83 -0.58 17.35
C ARG A 110 -4.36 -0.42 17.32
N SER A 111 -4.89 0.61 17.95
CA SER A 111 -6.33 0.92 17.94
C SER A 111 -6.86 1.18 16.53
N ASP A 112 -6.06 1.84 15.66
CA ASP A 112 -6.47 2.17 14.30
C ASP A 112 -6.78 0.92 13.47
N TYR A 113 -6.06 -0.19 13.71
CA TYR A 113 -6.31 -1.46 13.02
C TYR A 113 -7.71 -2.01 13.34
N SER A 114 -8.08 -2.06 14.61
CA SER A 114 -9.38 -2.58 15.02
C SER A 114 -10.55 -1.69 14.61
N GLU A 115 -10.36 -0.37 14.68
CA GLU A 115 -11.38 0.60 14.27
C GLU A 115 -11.63 0.55 12.77
N ILE A 116 -10.58 0.60 11.96
CA ILE A 116 -10.71 0.54 10.50
C ILE A 116 -11.26 -0.82 10.06
N GLN A 117 -10.81 -1.93 10.67
CA GLN A 117 -11.34 -3.25 10.37
C GLN A 117 -12.86 -3.33 10.64
N SER A 118 -13.31 -2.78 11.77
CA SER A 118 -14.73 -2.75 12.13
C SER A 118 -15.54 -1.92 11.12
N LEU A 119 -15.02 -0.75 10.72
CA LEU A 119 -15.66 0.13 9.77
C LEU A 119 -15.76 -0.49 8.37
N LEU A 120 -14.67 -1.12 7.90
CA LEU A 120 -14.67 -1.85 6.63
C LEU A 120 -15.71 -2.97 6.60
N LYS A 121 -15.82 -3.72 7.70
CA LYS A 121 -16.81 -4.79 7.85
C LYS A 121 -18.23 -4.24 7.87
N GLU A 122 -18.50 -3.19 8.64
CA GLU A 122 -19.81 -2.52 8.71
C GLU A 122 -20.28 -2.06 7.33
N LYS A 123 -19.39 -1.42 6.58
CA LYS A 123 -19.68 -0.89 5.24
C LYS A 123 -19.54 -1.93 4.13
N SER A 124 -19.22 -3.18 4.45
CA SER A 124 -18.99 -4.26 3.47
C SER A 124 -17.91 -3.94 2.43
N ILE A 125 -16.90 -3.16 2.81
CA ILE A 125 -15.77 -2.78 1.95
C ILE A 125 -14.70 -3.87 2.01
N LYS A 126 -14.26 -4.37 0.86
CA LYS A 126 -13.13 -5.29 0.78
C LYS A 126 -11.82 -4.49 0.68
N ALA A 127 -10.83 -4.86 1.47
CA ALA A 127 -9.57 -4.14 1.51
C ALA A 127 -8.36 -5.07 1.50
N TRP A 128 -7.27 -4.58 0.91
CA TRP A 128 -5.96 -5.27 0.84
C TRP A 128 -4.84 -4.30 1.15
N THR A 129 -3.75 -4.84 1.68
CA THR A 129 -2.47 -4.14 1.76
C THR A 129 -1.66 -4.41 0.51
N ASN A 130 -1.03 -3.38 -0.05
CA ASN A 130 -0.18 -3.53 -1.23
C ASN A 130 1.19 -4.11 -0.87
N GLU A 131 1.21 -5.42 -0.57
CA GLU A 131 2.43 -6.21 -0.45
C GLU A 131 2.70 -6.88 -1.80
N TRP A 132 3.46 -6.18 -2.63
CA TRP A 132 3.60 -6.50 -4.05
C TRP A 132 4.46 -7.74 -4.35
N MET A 133 5.39 -8.10 -3.47
CA MET A 133 6.38 -9.16 -3.75
C MET A 133 5.70 -10.49 -4.03
N CYS A 134 4.83 -10.94 -3.15
CA CYS A 134 4.13 -12.22 -3.27
C CYS A 134 3.16 -12.29 -4.45
N SER A 135 2.74 -11.14 -5.00
CA SER A 135 1.89 -11.07 -6.19
C SER A 135 2.65 -11.25 -7.52
N THR A 136 3.98 -11.17 -7.51
CA THR A 136 4.78 -11.30 -8.73
C THR A 136 4.90 -12.75 -9.21
N LYS A 137 4.84 -12.94 -10.53
CA LYS A 137 5.00 -14.28 -11.14
C LYS A 137 6.34 -14.94 -10.80
N ALA A 138 7.40 -14.14 -10.63
CA ALA A 138 8.72 -14.63 -10.25
C ALA A 138 8.68 -15.25 -8.84
N PHE A 139 8.10 -14.53 -7.88
CA PHE A 139 7.96 -15.00 -6.51
C PHE A 139 7.07 -16.22 -6.40
N GLN A 140 5.93 -16.22 -7.10
CA GLN A 140 5.02 -17.38 -7.13
C GLN A 140 5.68 -18.65 -7.69
N LYS A 141 6.66 -18.52 -8.60
CA LYS A 141 7.45 -19.68 -9.07
C LYS A 141 8.43 -20.17 -8.00
N ILE A 142 9.12 -19.26 -7.33
CA ILE A 142 10.07 -19.60 -6.25
C ILE A 142 9.35 -20.33 -5.12
N ILE A 143 8.19 -19.83 -4.72
CA ILE A 143 7.38 -20.41 -3.65
C ILE A 143 6.99 -21.87 -3.95
N LYS A 144 6.65 -22.19 -5.19
CA LYS A 144 6.32 -23.59 -5.57
C LYS A 144 7.47 -24.57 -5.34
N TRP A 145 8.72 -24.10 -5.40
CA TRP A 145 9.88 -24.96 -5.12
C TRP A 145 10.13 -25.11 -3.61
N VAL A 146 9.74 -24.12 -2.82
CA VAL A 146 9.97 -24.09 -1.36
C VAL A 146 8.93 -24.92 -0.61
N LEU A 147 7.71 -25.05 -1.13
CA LEU A 147 6.61 -25.76 -0.46
C LEU A 147 6.81 -27.29 -0.34
N ASP A 148 7.81 -27.85 -1.02
CA ASP A 148 8.14 -29.30 -0.97
C ASP A 148 9.09 -29.66 0.19
N ASP A 149 9.54 -28.71 1.00
CA ASP A 149 10.57 -28.92 2.03
C ASP A 149 10.02 -28.72 3.45
N SER A 150 10.52 -29.49 4.41
CA SER A 150 10.02 -29.58 5.79
C SER A 150 10.49 -28.47 6.73
N GLY A 151 11.19 -27.48 6.24
CA GLY A 151 11.63 -26.31 7.01
C GLY A 151 12.03 -25.15 6.12
N ILE A 152 11.54 -23.96 6.46
CA ILE A 152 11.82 -22.72 5.71
C ILE A 152 12.58 -21.77 6.59
N GLU A 153 13.76 -21.37 6.14
CA GLU A 153 14.52 -20.27 6.70
C GLU A 153 14.67 -19.15 5.68
N ILE A 154 14.29 -17.93 6.07
CA ILE A 154 14.47 -16.72 5.24
C ILE A 154 15.45 -15.81 5.96
N VAL A 155 16.65 -15.67 5.39
CA VAL A 155 17.65 -14.71 5.87
C VAL A 155 17.73 -13.55 4.89
N VAL A 156 17.48 -12.35 5.38
CA VAL A 156 17.57 -11.13 4.58
C VAL A 156 18.56 -10.18 5.22
N SER A 157 19.58 -9.85 4.48
CA SER A 157 20.60 -8.90 4.92
C SER A 157 20.81 -7.81 3.86
N GLY A 158 21.08 -6.58 4.29
CA GLY A 158 21.32 -5.47 3.38
C GLY A 158 21.33 -4.11 4.07
N THR A 159 21.61 -3.08 3.28
CA THR A 159 21.61 -1.67 3.73
C THR A 159 20.23 -1.04 3.53
N PHE A 160 19.22 -1.57 4.20
CA PHE A 160 17.86 -1.03 4.17
C PHE A 160 17.35 -0.80 5.60
N GLY A 161 16.48 0.20 5.77
CA GLY A 161 15.87 0.45 7.07
C GLY A 161 14.95 -0.71 7.46
N LEU A 162 15.19 -1.29 8.63
CA LEU A 162 14.41 -2.43 9.14
C LEU A 162 12.96 -2.05 9.38
N GLY A 163 12.72 -0.87 9.97
CA GLY A 163 11.37 -0.39 10.26
C GLY A 163 10.47 -0.27 9.05
N CYS A 164 11.02 0.16 7.90
CA CYS A 164 10.24 0.31 6.66
C CYS A 164 10.09 -0.99 5.85
N ASN A 165 11.00 -1.95 6.00
CA ASN A 165 11.11 -3.07 5.05
C ASN A 165 10.83 -4.44 5.67
N ALA A 166 10.91 -4.61 6.99
CA ALA A 166 10.65 -5.90 7.64
C ALA A 166 9.28 -6.47 7.27
N VAL A 167 8.27 -5.63 7.12
CA VAL A 167 6.91 -6.04 6.75
C VAL A 167 6.85 -6.83 5.44
N HIS A 168 7.69 -6.50 4.46
CA HIS A 168 7.75 -7.24 3.19
C HIS A 168 8.24 -8.68 3.37
N PHE A 169 9.23 -8.88 4.24
CA PHE A 169 9.80 -10.20 4.50
C PHE A 169 8.90 -11.04 5.41
N ILE A 170 8.18 -10.38 6.33
CA ILE A 170 7.15 -11.03 7.15
C ILE A 170 5.99 -11.50 6.26
N ASP A 171 5.55 -10.69 5.29
CA ASP A 171 4.51 -11.09 4.31
C ASP A 171 4.96 -12.28 3.47
N ILE A 172 6.22 -12.32 3.06
CA ILE A 172 6.79 -13.47 2.34
C ILE A 172 6.73 -14.73 3.20
N LEU A 173 7.16 -14.65 4.45
CA LEU A 173 7.15 -15.78 5.36
C LEU A 173 5.72 -16.28 5.62
N ASP A 174 4.79 -15.38 5.86
CA ASP A 174 3.36 -15.68 6.02
C ASP A 174 2.78 -16.35 4.76
N PHE A 175 3.12 -15.84 3.58
CA PHE A 175 2.65 -16.37 2.31
C PHE A 175 3.18 -17.78 2.02
N ILE A 176 4.48 -18.01 2.25
CA ILE A 176 5.12 -19.34 2.07
C ILE A 176 4.54 -20.36 3.04
N SER A 177 4.21 -19.93 4.25
CA SER A 177 3.62 -20.77 5.29
C SER A 177 2.12 -21.03 5.09
N ASN A 178 1.56 -20.75 3.92
CA ASN A 178 0.12 -20.85 3.60
C ASN A 178 -0.79 -20.03 4.52
N ARG A 179 -0.24 -19.00 5.19
CA ARG A 179 -0.94 -18.18 6.18
C ARG A 179 -1.51 -18.96 7.38
N GLU A 180 -0.96 -20.14 7.62
CA GLU A 180 -1.36 -21.02 8.73
C GLU A 180 -0.47 -20.85 9.97
N VAL A 181 0.67 -20.17 9.80
CA VAL A 181 1.65 -19.99 10.85
C VAL A 181 1.26 -18.81 11.75
N ARG A 182 1.14 -19.08 13.03
CA ARG A 182 1.11 -18.04 14.06
C ARG A 182 2.53 -17.80 14.54
N PHE A 183 3.09 -16.66 14.19
CA PHE A 183 4.38 -16.26 14.73
C PHE A 183 4.27 -16.10 16.26
N THR A 184 4.85 -17.06 16.97
CA THR A 184 4.71 -17.13 18.42
C THR A 184 5.91 -16.55 19.15
N ASN A 185 7.05 -16.48 18.49
CA ASN A 185 8.29 -16.00 19.10
C ASN A 185 8.95 -14.97 18.18
N ILE A 186 8.97 -13.71 18.63
CA ILE A 186 9.63 -12.62 17.94
C ILE A 186 10.76 -12.13 18.83
N LYS A 187 12.00 -12.30 18.37
CA LYS A 187 13.20 -11.77 19.01
C LYS A 187 13.69 -10.58 18.20
N SER A 188 14.09 -9.53 18.85
CA SER A 188 14.67 -8.37 18.19
C SER A 188 15.93 -7.93 18.90
N ASN A 189 16.96 -7.60 18.12
CA ASN A 189 18.19 -6.97 18.57
C ASN A 189 18.38 -5.71 17.72
N LEU A 190 17.80 -4.61 18.17
CA LEU A 190 17.82 -3.35 17.45
C LEU A 190 19.03 -2.52 17.85
N ASP A 191 19.64 -1.85 16.89
CA ASP A 191 20.70 -0.89 17.14
C ASP A 191 20.19 0.24 18.04
N SER A 192 21.03 0.69 18.96
CA SER A 192 20.71 1.79 19.87
C SER A 192 20.51 3.13 19.14
N ASN A 193 21.03 3.27 17.92
CA ASN A 193 20.99 4.49 17.14
C ASN A 193 19.88 4.45 16.09
N VAL A 194 18.98 5.42 16.17
CA VAL A 194 17.98 5.68 15.12
C VAL A 194 18.62 6.56 14.05
N VAL A 195 18.41 6.24 12.79
CA VAL A 195 18.92 7.01 11.65
C VAL A 195 17.79 7.80 10.98
N LYS A 196 18.09 9.00 10.48
CA LYS A 196 17.09 9.78 9.72
C LYS A 196 16.71 9.04 8.44
N SER A 197 15.43 8.90 8.22
CA SER A 197 14.90 8.38 6.95
C SER A 197 15.13 9.40 5.82
N LYS A 198 15.10 8.92 4.57
CA LYS A 198 15.05 9.80 3.38
C LYS A 198 13.81 10.69 3.35
N ARG A 199 12.74 10.32 4.05
CA ARG A 199 11.53 11.10 4.19
C ARG A 199 11.64 12.03 5.40
N SER A 200 11.48 13.33 5.20
CA SER A 200 11.51 14.32 6.27
C SER A 200 10.51 13.97 7.38
N GLY A 201 10.94 14.11 8.64
CA GLY A 201 10.12 13.81 9.82
C GLY A 201 10.01 12.32 10.18
N PHE A 202 10.67 11.42 9.45
CA PHE A 202 10.70 9.98 9.75
C PHE A 202 12.10 9.50 10.09
N TYR A 203 12.14 8.43 10.88
CA TYR A 203 13.36 7.77 11.32
C TYR A 203 13.29 6.29 10.97
N GLU A 204 14.45 5.69 10.84
CA GLU A 204 14.65 4.25 10.63
C GLU A 204 15.40 3.64 11.78
N VAL A 205 15.13 2.38 12.02
CA VAL A 205 15.88 1.53 12.92
C VAL A 205 16.63 0.47 12.12
N ASN A 206 17.82 0.12 12.59
CA ASN A 206 18.58 -1.01 12.08
C ASN A 206 18.68 -2.08 13.16
N GLY A 207 19.20 -3.25 12.82
CA GLY A 207 19.33 -4.37 13.72
C GLY A 207 18.80 -5.65 13.11
N GLU A 208 18.41 -6.57 13.97
CA GLU A 208 17.92 -7.90 13.58
C GLU A 208 16.54 -8.15 14.17
N ILE A 209 15.70 -8.82 13.40
CA ILE A 209 14.44 -9.41 13.87
C ILE A 209 14.46 -10.87 13.47
N ALA A 210 14.35 -11.77 14.44
CA ALA A 210 14.11 -13.18 14.23
C ALA A 210 12.66 -13.52 14.56
N ILE A 211 12.00 -14.24 13.68
CA ILE A 211 10.63 -14.67 13.83
C ILE A 211 10.62 -16.18 13.71
N GLU A 212 10.20 -16.85 14.76
CA GLU A 212 10.15 -18.30 14.86
C GLU A 212 8.67 -18.75 14.97
N ASN A 213 8.42 -19.91 14.45
CA ASN A 213 7.12 -20.60 14.55
C ASN A 213 7.12 -21.53 15.77
#